data_9df20c65e4d89ecd3c83e301b8f3eddb
#
_entry.id   9df20c65e4d89ecd3c83e301b8f3eddb
#
_cell.length_a   1.000
_cell.length_b   1.000
_cell.length_c   1.000
_cell.angle_alpha   90.00
_cell.angle_beta   90.00
_cell.angle_gamma   90.00
#
_symmetry.space_group_name_H-M   'P 1'
#
loop_
_entity.id
_entity.type
_entity.pdbx_description
1 polymer ?
#
loop_
_entity_poly.entity_id
_entity_poly.type
_entity_poly.pdbx_seq_one_letter_code
_entity_poly.pdbx_strand_id
1 'polypeptide(L)'
;GSDDKIILSQAQKNIAEHPGNVWTHVVSLKRDDAERLGYTSPDIWKNLILKNIGAIAEAQKIDLDKLCWYAAFHNTAHHPHIHLIVYSSDSKQGYLTKSGIEKIRSVVANNIFRNELQNLYQQQTDVRDKLRSEAESVMKNMLSELQNNNQSDPQLEQLVLKLQFQLRNSKGKKVYGYLQPNIKKTVDQIIAELARNPVLKKMY
;
A
#
# COMPACT_ATOMS: atom_id res chain seq x y z
N GLY A 1 -20.86 -7.63 -19.93
CA GLY A 1 -21.25 -6.30 -19.59
C GLY A 1 -21.27 -5.42 -20.82
N SER A 2 -22.27 -5.62 -21.66
CA SER A 2 -22.50 -4.77 -22.82
C SER A 2 -23.26 -3.52 -22.40
N ASP A 3 -23.23 -2.49 -23.25
CA ASP A 3 -24.07 -1.28 -23.14
C ASP A 3 -25.55 -1.55 -23.52
N ASP A 4 -25.98 -2.82 -23.55
CA ASP A 4 -27.33 -3.22 -23.85
C ASP A 4 -28.29 -2.76 -22.75
N LYS A 5 -29.43 -2.25 -23.18
CA LYS A 5 -30.50 -1.87 -22.26
C LYS A 5 -30.95 -3.09 -21.46
N ILE A 6 -30.67 -3.03 -20.15
CA ILE A 6 -31.12 -4.07 -19.23
C ILE A 6 -32.64 -4.04 -19.13
N ILE A 7 -33.28 -5.14 -19.48
CA ILE A 7 -34.72 -5.34 -19.25
C ILE A 7 -34.84 -5.87 -17.81
N LEU A 8 -35.33 -5.02 -16.91
CA LEU A 8 -35.35 -5.33 -15.45
C LEU A 8 -36.13 -6.62 -15.15
N SER A 9 -37.27 -6.84 -15.80
CA SER A 9 -38.08 -8.07 -15.61
C SER A 9 -37.31 -9.33 -15.98
N GLN A 10 -36.49 -9.27 -17.05
CA GLN A 10 -35.67 -10.40 -17.48
C GLN A 10 -34.51 -10.63 -16.49
N ALA A 11 -33.88 -9.56 -16.02
CA ALA A 11 -32.81 -9.67 -15.02
C ALA A 11 -33.34 -10.27 -13.71
N GLN A 12 -34.52 -9.82 -13.24
CA GLN A 12 -35.18 -10.38 -12.06
C GLN A 12 -35.48 -11.87 -12.22
N LYS A 13 -36.03 -12.24 -13.39
CA LYS A 13 -36.33 -13.65 -13.69
C LYS A 13 -35.07 -14.51 -13.70
N ASN A 14 -34.02 -14.06 -14.37
CA ASN A 14 -32.75 -14.79 -14.47
C ASN A 14 -32.12 -15.02 -13.07
N ILE A 15 -32.25 -14.04 -12.17
CA ILE A 15 -31.73 -14.16 -10.80
C ILE A 15 -32.61 -15.07 -9.95
N ALA A 16 -33.94 -14.90 -10.02
CA ALA A 16 -34.89 -15.66 -9.21
C ALA A 16 -34.90 -17.16 -9.56
N GLU A 17 -34.76 -17.49 -10.84
CA GLU A 17 -34.75 -18.88 -11.34
C GLU A 17 -33.34 -19.50 -11.37
N HIS A 18 -32.30 -18.76 -10.96
CA HIS A 18 -30.95 -19.27 -11.00
C HIS A 18 -30.71 -20.39 -9.96
N PRO A 19 -30.31 -21.61 -10.38
CA PRO A 19 -30.18 -22.75 -9.48
C PRO A 19 -28.87 -22.75 -8.65
N GLY A 20 -27.93 -21.86 -8.94
CA GLY A 20 -26.63 -21.75 -8.26
C GLY A 20 -26.53 -20.59 -7.29
N ASN A 21 -25.32 -20.26 -6.87
CA ASN A 21 -25.06 -19.16 -5.97
C ASN A 21 -25.18 -17.81 -6.67
N VAL A 22 -25.90 -16.89 -6.05
CA VAL A 22 -26.00 -15.48 -6.45
C VAL A 22 -25.45 -14.62 -5.32
N TRP A 23 -24.47 -13.79 -5.62
CA TRP A 23 -23.81 -12.95 -4.63
C TRP A 23 -24.17 -11.48 -4.85
N THR A 24 -24.49 -10.81 -3.76
CA THR A 24 -24.73 -9.36 -3.77
C THR A 24 -23.59 -8.66 -3.04
N HIS A 25 -22.99 -7.66 -3.70
CA HIS A 25 -21.99 -6.80 -3.13
C HIS A 25 -22.51 -5.36 -3.10
N VAL A 26 -22.09 -4.61 -2.06
CA VAL A 26 -22.34 -3.18 -1.97
C VAL A 26 -20.99 -2.49 -1.84
N VAL A 27 -20.69 -1.60 -2.77
CA VAL A 27 -19.53 -0.70 -2.68
C VAL A 27 -20.07 0.69 -2.40
N SER A 28 -19.70 1.26 -1.26
CA SER A 28 -20.20 2.55 -0.78
C SER A 28 -19.05 3.46 -0.38
N LEU A 29 -19.18 4.75 -0.65
CA LEU A 29 -18.30 5.80 -0.16
C LEU A 29 -19.08 6.81 0.67
N LYS A 30 -18.44 7.48 1.62
CA LYS A 30 -18.99 8.69 2.20
C LYS A 30 -19.09 9.77 1.13
N ARG A 31 -20.05 10.69 1.25
CA ARG A 31 -20.25 11.75 0.25
C ARG A 31 -18.99 12.55 0.01
N ASP A 32 -18.32 13.02 1.08
CA ASP A 32 -17.10 13.81 0.99
C ASP A 32 -15.98 13.07 0.25
N ASP A 33 -15.83 11.76 0.52
CA ASP A 33 -14.85 10.92 -0.18
C ASP A 33 -15.20 10.71 -1.64
N ALA A 34 -16.49 10.49 -1.95
CA ALA A 34 -16.96 10.32 -3.32
C ALA A 34 -16.71 11.58 -4.16
N GLU A 35 -16.98 12.76 -3.61
CA GLU A 35 -16.73 14.04 -4.27
C GLU A 35 -15.23 14.29 -4.46
N ARG A 36 -14.44 14.12 -3.41
CA ARG A 36 -12.99 14.29 -3.42
C ARG A 36 -12.27 13.35 -4.40
N LEU A 37 -12.73 12.11 -4.50
CA LEU A 37 -12.16 11.08 -5.39
C LEU A 37 -12.80 11.06 -6.77
N GLY A 38 -13.82 11.90 -7.02
CA GLY A 38 -14.49 12.03 -8.32
C GLY A 38 -15.54 10.96 -8.60
N TYR A 39 -16.00 10.18 -7.60
CA TYR A 39 -17.05 9.16 -7.75
C TYR A 39 -18.45 9.75 -7.69
N THR A 40 -18.74 10.70 -8.59
CA THR A 40 -20.00 11.49 -8.57
C THR A 40 -20.98 11.08 -9.66
N SER A 41 -20.58 10.28 -10.63
CA SER A 41 -21.43 9.88 -11.75
C SER A 41 -21.53 8.37 -11.93
N PRO A 42 -22.63 7.86 -12.50
CA PRO A 42 -22.82 6.42 -12.78
C PRO A 42 -21.70 5.81 -13.61
N ASP A 43 -21.16 6.55 -14.59
CA ASP A 43 -20.11 6.04 -15.50
C ASP A 43 -18.80 5.75 -14.76
N ILE A 44 -18.46 6.56 -13.76
CA ILE A 44 -17.24 6.34 -12.96
C ILE A 44 -17.39 5.06 -12.12
N TRP A 45 -18.56 4.85 -11.52
CA TRP A 45 -18.87 3.62 -10.80
C TRP A 45 -18.91 2.40 -11.71
N LYS A 46 -19.48 2.54 -12.92
CA LYS A 46 -19.44 1.49 -13.95
C LYS A 46 -18.00 1.12 -14.29
N ASN A 47 -17.14 2.12 -14.54
CA ASN A 47 -15.74 1.90 -14.85
C ASN A 47 -14.99 1.24 -13.69
N LEU A 48 -15.31 1.58 -12.43
CA LEU A 48 -14.75 0.92 -11.26
C LEU A 48 -15.08 -0.58 -11.27
N ILE A 49 -16.35 -0.94 -11.53
CA ILE A 49 -16.77 -2.34 -11.59
C ILE A 49 -16.07 -3.05 -12.75
N LEU A 50 -16.07 -2.47 -13.95
CA LEU A 50 -15.42 -3.06 -15.13
C LEU A 50 -13.93 -3.33 -14.91
N LYS A 51 -13.21 -2.44 -14.22
CA LYS A 51 -11.80 -2.64 -13.86
C LYS A 51 -11.57 -3.78 -12.87
N ASN A 52 -12.55 -4.06 -12.02
CA ASN A 52 -12.42 -5.03 -10.95
C ASN A 52 -13.14 -6.35 -11.20
N ILE A 53 -13.98 -6.43 -12.24
CA ILE A 53 -14.88 -7.57 -12.46
C ILE A 53 -14.11 -8.89 -12.63
N GLY A 54 -12.96 -8.86 -13.27
CA GLY A 54 -12.11 -10.04 -13.40
C GLY A 54 -11.58 -10.56 -12.06
N ALA A 55 -11.14 -9.65 -11.18
CA ALA A 55 -10.69 -10.02 -9.83
C ALA A 55 -11.86 -10.49 -8.94
N ILE A 56 -13.07 -9.95 -9.16
CA ILE A 56 -14.29 -10.39 -8.47
C ILE A 56 -14.65 -11.80 -8.92
N ALA A 57 -14.62 -12.07 -10.23
CA ALA A 57 -14.90 -13.40 -10.79
C ALA A 57 -13.90 -14.45 -10.23
N GLU A 58 -12.61 -14.14 -10.26
CA GLU A 58 -11.57 -15.02 -9.72
C GLU A 58 -11.76 -15.30 -8.22
N ALA A 59 -12.08 -14.27 -7.42
CA ALA A 59 -12.33 -14.42 -6.00
C ALA A 59 -13.57 -15.28 -5.69
N GLN A 60 -14.55 -15.26 -6.59
CA GLN A 60 -15.77 -16.07 -6.52
C GLN A 60 -15.64 -17.43 -7.23
N LYS A 61 -14.49 -17.72 -7.82
CA LYS A 61 -14.24 -18.96 -8.60
C LYS A 61 -15.24 -19.12 -9.76
N ILE A 62 -15.42 -18.04 -10.52
CA ILE A 62 -16.25 -18.00 -11.71
C ILE A 62 -15.34 -17.76 -12.92
N ASP A 63 -15.45 -18.61 -13.94
CA ASP A 63 -14.80 -18.41 -15.22
C ASP A 63 -15.35 -17.16 -15.91
N LEU A 64 -14.49 -16.34 -16.52
CA LEU A 64 -14.90 -15.05 -17.09
C LEU A 64 -15.92 -15.17 -18.21
N ASP A 65 -15.89 -16.23 -18.99
CA ASP A 65 -16.84 -16.54 -20.06
C ASP A 65 -18.23 -16.93 -19.53
N LYS A 66 -18.31 -17.36 -18.27
CA LYS A 66 -19.55 -17.74 -17.58
C LYS A 66 -20.05 -16.68 -16.61
N LEU A 67 -19.32 -15.57 -16.48
CA LEU A 67 -19.66 -14.52 -15.55
C LEU A 67 -20.89 -13.74 -15.99
N CYS A 68 -21.88 -13.70 -15.11
CA CYS A 68 -23.06 -12.85 -15.25
C CYS A 68 -23.09 -11.84 -14.10
N TRP A 69 -23.39 -10.58 -14.42
CA TRP A 69 -23.51 -9.55 -13.40
C TRP A 69 -24.43 -8.41 -13.79
N TYR A 70 -25.04 -7.81 -12.78
CA TYR A 70 -25.85 -6.60 -12.87
C TYR A 70 -25.38 -5.60 -11.81
N ALA A 71 -25.47 -4.31 -12.14
CA ALA A 71 -25.11 -3.26 -11.20
C ALA A 71 -26.14 -2.12 -11.24
N ALA A 72 -26.46 -1.56 -10.07
CA ALA A 72 -27.32 -0.41 -9.91
C ALA A 72 -26.66 0.64 -9.04
N PHE A 73 -26.46 1.84 -9.57
CA PHE A 73 -25.90 2.97 -8.84
C PHE A 73 -27.01 3.76 -8.14
N HIS A 74 -26.78 4.08 -6.87
CA HIS A 74 -27.67 4.88 -6.04
C HIS A 74 -26.92 6.12 -5.53
N ASN A 75 -27.35 7.29 -6.01
CA ASN A 75 -26.77 8.57 -5.59
C ASN A 75 -27.51 9.13 -4.37
N THR A 76 -27.37 8.47 -3.22
CA THR A 76 -27.96 8.96 -1.96
C THR A 76 -27.16 10.10 -1.38
N ALA A 77 -27.82 10.97 -0.58
CA ALA A 77 -27.21 12.20 -0.06
C ALA A 77 -25.94 11.96 0.78
N HIS A 78 -25.93 10.90 1.60
CA HIS A 78 -24.84 10.64 2.54
C HIS A 78 -23.82 9.60 2.04
N HIS A 79 -24.28 8.58 1.33
CA HIS A 79 -23.48 7.43 0.94
C HIS A 79 -23.83 6.99 -0.50
N PRO A 80 -23.26 7.64 -1.53
CA PRO A 80 -23.38 7.10 -2.88
C PRO A 80 -22.79 5.70 -2.92
N HIS A 81 -23.51 4.78 -3.55
CA HIS A 81 -23.13 3.37 -3.56
C HIS A 81 -23.63 2.66 -4.81
N ILE A 82 -23.01 1.53 -5.11
CA ILE A 82 -23.43 0.63 -6.17
C ILE A 82 -23.76 -0.74 -5.58
N HIS A 83 -24.92 -1.26 -5.91
CA HIS A 83 -25.25 -2.66 -5.72
C HIS A 83 -24.77 -3.44 -6.93
N LEU A 84 -24.04 -4.52 -6.69
CA LEU A 84 -23.52 -5.41 -7.70
C LEU A 84 -23.99 -6.82 -7.42
N ILE A 85 -24.72 -7.42 -8.34
CA ILE A 85 -25.14 -8.82 -8.30
C ILE A 85 -24.22 -9.59 -9.25
N VAL A 86 -23.66 -10.70 -8.76
CA VAL A 86 -22.71 -11.54 -9.51
C VAL A 86 -23.11 -13.01 -9.35
N TYR A 87 -23.17 -13.72 -10.45
CA TYR A 87 -23.40 -15.16 -10.49
C TYR A 87 -22.74 -15.78 -11.73
N SER A 88 -22.67 -17.09 -11.79
CA SER A 88 -22.17 -17.82 -12.95
C SER A 88 -23.33 -18.39 -13.77
N SER A 89 -23.23 -18.40 -15.09
CA SER A 89 -24.16 -19.17 -15.93
C SER A 89 -24.07 -20.70 -15.69
N ASP A 90 -22.96 -21.16 -15.07
CA ASP A 90 -22.78 -22.52 -14.61
C ASP A 90 -23.10 -22.60 -13.11
N SER A 91 -24.19 -23.27 -12.75
CA SER A 91 -24.64 -23.41 -11.35
C SER A 91 -23.66 -24.09 -10.41
N LYS A 92 -22.63 -24.75 -10.95
CA LYS A 92 -21.57 -25.41 -10.17
C LYS A 92 -20.43 -24.47 -9.76
N GLN A 93 -20.42 -23.24 -10.24
CA GLN A 93 -19.46 -22.22 -9.93
C GLN A 93 -20.03 -21.18 -8.94
N GLY A 94 -19.22 -20.21 -8.56
CA GLY A 94 -19.68 -19.10 -7.75
C GLY A 94 -19.52 -19.33 -6.23
N TYR A 95 -18.38 -19.84 -5.79
CA TYR A 95 -18.05 -20.05 -4.37
C TYR A 95 -17.22 -18.89 -3.82
N LEU A 96 -17.76 -18.20 -2.83
CA LEU A 96 -17.08 -17.10 -2.18
C LEU A 96 -16.61 -17.49 -0.77
N THR A 97 -15.31 -17.40 -0.54
CA THR A 97 -14.67 -17.66 0.76
C THR A 97 -14.39 -16.35 1.49
N LYS A 98 -14.04 -16.41 2.80
CA LYS A 98 -13.59 -15.24 3.56
C LYS A 98 -12.40 -14.53 2.88
N SER A 99 -11.40 -15.30 2.45
CA SER A 99 -10.24 -14.75 1.71
C SER A 99 -10.65 -14.11 0.37
N GLY A 100 -11.64 -14.67 -0.31
CA GLY A 100 -12.23 -14.08 -1.52
C GLY A 100 -12.88 -12.73 -1.24
N ILE A 101 -13.64 -12.61 -0.15
CA ILE A 101 -14.22 -11.32 0.29
C ILE A 101 -13.13 -10.29 0.57
N GLU A 102 -12.08 -10.67 1.30
CA GLU A 102 -10.95 -9.78 1.60
C GLU A 102 -10.22 -9.37 0.33
N LYS A 103 -10.03 -10.29 -0.63
CA LYS A 103 -9.45 -9.98 -1.94
C LYS A 103 -10.28 -8.95 -2.69
N ILE A 104 -11.61 -9.13 -2.78
CA ILE A 104 -12.51 -8.18 -3.44
C ILE A 104 -12.42 -6.81 -2.79
N ARG A 105 -12.52 -6.74 -1.46
CA ARG A 105 -12.39 -5.49 -0.70
C ARG A 105 -11.08 -4.78 -0.98
N SER A 106 -9.96 -5.52 -0.90
CA SER A 106 -8.63 -4.97 -1.12
C SER A 106 -8.44 -4.42 -2.54
N VAL A 107 -8.85 -5.17 -3.56
CA VAL A 107 -8.69 -4.76 -4.96
C VAL A 107 -9.55 -3.53 -5.28
N VAL A 108 -10.80 -3.51 -4.83
CA VAL A 108 -11.72 -2.38 -5.05
C VAL A 108 -11.21 -1.14 -4.31
N ALA A 109 -10.84 -1.26 -3.03
CA ALA A 109 -10.31 -0.15 -2.25
C ALA A 109 -9.01 0.41 -2.87
N ASN A 110 -8.08 -0.45 -3.27
CA ASN A 110 -6.84 -0.03 -3.93
C ASN A 110 -7.10 0.73 -5.25
N ASN A 111 -8.14 0.34 -6.01
CA ASN A 111 -8.49 1.06 -7.23
C ASN A 111 -9.17 2.40 -6.95
N ILE A 112 -9.99 2.50 -5.90
CA ILE A 112 -10.62 3.75 -5.48
C ILE A 112 -9.57 4.76 -4.99
N PHE A 113 -8.66 4.34 -4.12
CA PHE A 113 -7.68 5.21 -3.45
C PHE A 113 -6.31 5.22 -4.13
N ARG A 114 -6.18 4.69 -5.35
CA ARG A 114 -4.89 4.51 -6.03
C ARG A 114 -4.03 5.77 -6.05
N ASN A 115 -4.61 6.89 -6.46
CA ASN A 115 -3.86 8.15 -6.60
C ASN A 115 -3.40 8.68 -5.24
N GLU A 116 -4.22 8.56 -4.21
CA GLU A 116 -3.87 8.98 -2.86
C GLU A 116 -2.78 8.10 -2.26
N LEU A 117 -2.89 6.79 -2.43
CA LEU A 117 -1.85 5.85 -1.99
C LEU A 117 -0.53 6.10 -2.70
N GLN A 118 -0.54 6.36 -4.01
CA GLN A 118 0.67 6.71 -4.75
C GLN A 118 1.30 8.01 -4.25
N ASN A 119 0.50 9.05 -4.03
CA ASN A 119 0.98 10.33 -3.48
C ASN A 119 1.56 10.15 -2.07
N LEU A 120 0.90 9.36 -1.21
CA LEU A 120 1.39 9.07 0.14
C LEU A 120 2.73 8.32 0.11
N TYR A 121 2.86 7.29 -0.73
CA TYR A 121 4.11 6.55 -0.89
C TYR A 121 5.23 7.42 -1.46
N GLN A 122 4.92 8.33 -2.40
CA GLN A 122 5.89 9.29 -2.91
C GLN A 122 6.37 10.23 -1.81
N GLN A 123 5.45 10.83 -1.06
CA GLN A 123 5.79 11.71 0.07
C GLN A 123 6.65 11.00 1.12
N GLN A 124 6.32 9.75 1.49
CA GLN A 124 7.14 8.96 2.40
C GLN A 124 8.55 8.71 1.86
N THR A 125 8.67 8.47 0.56
CA THR A 125 9.96 8.27 -0.10
C THR A 125 10.77 9.56 -0.07
N ASP A 126 10.18 10.69 -0.45
CA ASP A 126 10.83 12.00 -0.48
C ASP A 126 11.31 12.43 0.92
N VAL A 127 10.48 12.25 1.95
CA VAL A 127 10.85 12.52 3.35
C VAL A 127 12.02 11.64 3.80
N ARG A 128 11.97 10.35 3.51
CA ARG A 128 13.05 9.42 3.85
C ARG A 128 14.36 9.79 3.16
N ASP A 129 14.31 10.14 1.87
CA ASP A 129 15.50 10.45 1.09
C ASP A 129 16.08 11.81 1.52
N LYS A 130 15.23 12.77 1.90
CA LYS A 130 15.65 14.05 2.50
C LYS A 130 16.34 13.83 3.84
N LEU A 131 15.74 13.07 4.75
CA LEU A 131 16.34 12.73 6.05
C LEU A 131 17.69 12.04 5.88
N ARG A 132 17.81 11.13 4.91
CA ARG A 132 19.08 10.45 4.62
C ARG A 132 20.15 11.42 4.13
N SER A 133 19.80 12.31 3.22
CA SER A 133 20.71 13.32 2.67
C SER A 133 21.17 14.29 3.76
N GLU A 134 20.27 14.75 4.63
CA GLU A 134 20.60 15.61 5.75
C GLU A 134 21.53 14.90 6.75
N ALA A 135 21.24 13.65 7.09
CA ALA A 135 22.12 12.85 7.96
C ALA A 135 23.51 12.64 7.37
N GLU A 136 23.62 12.36 6.07
CA GLU A 136 24.91 12.24 5.38
C GLU A 136 25.69 13.56 5.39
N SER A 137 25.02 14.69 5.22
CA SER A 137 25.63 16.02 5.28
C SER A 137 26.16 16.34 6.66
N VAL A 138 25.35 16.10 7.70
CA VAL A 138 25.76 16.29 9.11
C VAL A 138 26.97 15.41 9.43
N MET A 139 26.94 14.13 9.06
CA MET A 139 28.09 13.21 9.30
C MET A 139 29.36 13.67 8.57
N LYS A 140 29.27 14.15 7.33
CA LYS A 140 30.43 14.69 6.59
C LYS A 140 31.01 15.92 7.29
N ASN A 141 30.15 16.84 7.73
CA ASN A 141 30.59 18.02 8.48
C ASN A 141 31.28 17.65 9.81
N MET A 142 30.69 16.70 10.55
CA MET A 142 31.28 16.17 11.77
C MET A 142 32.69 15.57 11.52
N LEU A 143 32.83 14.75 10.50
CA LEU A 143 34.13 14.15 10.15
C LEU A 143 35.17 15.22 9.75
N SER A 144 34.76 16.26 8.99
CA SER A 144 35.67 17.34 8.61
C SER A 144 36.10 18.20 9.81
N GLU A 145 35.22 18.43 10.78
CA GLU A 145 35.57 19.16 12.02
C GLU A 145 36.52 18.35 12.91
N LEU A 146 36.30 17.05 13.02
CA LEU A 146 37.21 16.17 13.75
C LEU A 146 38.62 16.15 13.14
N GLN A 147 38.71 16.17 11.78
CA GLN A 147 39.97 16.24 11.06
C GLN A 147 40.68 17.59 11.23
N ASN A 148 39.95 18.70 11.26
CA ASN A 148 40.50 20.05 11.34
C ASN A 148 40.95 20.43 12.77
N ASN A 149 40.32 19.90 13.82
CA ASN A 149 40.57 20.29 15.19
C ASN A 149 41.68 19.55 15.88
N ASN A 150 42.42 18.63 15.22
CA ASN A 150 43.52 17.82 15.78
C ASN A 150 43.19 17.13 17.14
N GLN A 151 41.92 17.07 17.52
CA GLN A 151 41.43 16.31 18.66
C GLN A 151 41.02 14.92 18.19
N SER A 152 42.04 14.05 18.03
CA SER A 152 41.76 12.64 17.86
C SER A 152 41.11 12.13 19.16
N ASP A 153 39.89 11.61 19.04
CA ASP A 153 39.29 10.83 20.12
C ASP A 153 39.70 9.37 19.93
N PRO A 154 40.69 8.86 20.76
CA PRO A 154 41.21 7.51 20.58
C PRO A 154 40.12 6.42 20.74
N GLN A 155 39.06 6.70 21.50
CA GLN A 155 37.94 5.77 21.66
C GLN A 155 37.09 5.69 20.40
N LEU A 156 36.79 6.83 19.78
CA LEU A 156 36.05 6.89 18.55
C LEU A 156 36.81 6.23 17.39
N GLU A 157 38.13 6.48 17.28
CA GLU A 157 38.99 5.83 16.28
C GLU A 157 38.98 4.31 16.41
N GLN A 158 39.11 3.79 17.64
CA GLN A 158 39.06 2.35 17.88
C GLN A 158 37.70 1.75 17.52
N LEU A 159 36.59 2.44 17.82
CA LEU A 159 35.25 1.98 17.45
C LEU A 159 35.06 1.97 15.94
N VAL A 160 35.54 2.97 15.21
CA VAL A 160 35.47 3.04 13.75
C VAL A 160 36.31 1.92 13.11
N LEU A 161 37.52 1.69 13.58
CA LEU A 161 38.37 0.58 13.10
C LEU A 161 37.73 -0.78 13.37
N LYS A 162 37.15 -0.97 14.55
CA LYS A 162 36.38 -2.18 14.89
C LYS A 162 35.19 -2.37 13.95
N LEU A 163 34.41 -1.32 13.68
CA LEU A 163 33.27 -1.36 12.74
C LEU A 163 33.73 -1.72 11.34
N GLN A 164 34.84 -1.11 10.85
CA GLN A 164 35.41 -1.40 9.56
C GLN A 164 35.80 -2.88 9.43
N PHE A 165 36.46 -3.44 10.42
CA PHE A 165 36.83 -4.85 10.46
C PHE A 165 35.59 -5.76 10.44
N GLN A 166 34.58 -5.44 11.27
CA GLN A 166 33.35 -6.21 11.35
C GLN A 166 32.57 -6.18 10.01
N LEU A 167 32.50 -5.02 9.36
CA LEU A 167 31.82 -4.86 8.07
C LEU A 167 32.56 -5.58 6.92
N ARG A 168 33.89 -5.61 6.94
CA ARG A 168 34.69 -6.38 5.96
C ARG A 168 34.39 -7.86 6.05
N ASN A 169 34.25 -8.39 7.26
CA ASN A 169 34.02 -9.81 7.50
C ASN A 169 32.54 -10.23 7.49
N SER A 170 31.63 -9.26 7.37
CA SER A 170 30.18 -9.56 7.30
C SER A 170 29.73 -9.85 5.87
N LYS A 171 28.92 -10.91 5.72
CA LYS A 171 28.23 -11.24 4.46
C LYS A 171 26.84 -10.60 4.46
N GLY A 172 26.38 -10.11 3.31
CA GLY A 172 25.02 -9.58 3.13
C GLY A 172 24.94 -8.06 3.02
N LYS A 173 23.72 -7.52 3.12
CA LYS A 173 23.45 -6.09 2.97
C LYS A 173 23.97 -5.30 4.17
N LYS A 174 24.83 -4.29 3.91
CA LYS A 174 25.42 -3.41 4.93
C LYS A 174 24.49 -2.24 5.29
N VAL A 175 23.23 -2.54 5.59
CA VAL A 175 22.22 -1.59 6.05
C VAL A 175 21.87 -1.94 7.48
N TYR A 176 21.78 -0.96 8.39
CA TYR A 176 21.62 -1.16 9.82
C TYR A 176 20.58 -2.22 10.19
N GLY A 177 19.42 -2.20 9.55
CA GLY A 177 18.35 -3.18 9.80
C GLY A 177 18.76 -4.65 9.60
N TYR A 178 19.71 -4.90 8.67
CA TYR A 178 20.21 -6.25 8.32
C TYR A 178 21.55 -6.61 8.96
N LEU A 179 22.15 -5.69 9.73
CA LEU A 179 23.41 -5.97 10.43
C LEU A 179 23.21 -6.96 11.58
N GLN A 180 24.26 -7.74 11.85
CA GLN A 180 24.30 -8.64 13.00
C GLN A 180 24.29 -7.82 14.31
N PRO A 181 23.77 -8.39 15.43
CA PRO A 181 23.64 -7.67 16.70
C PRO A 181 24.92 -7.05 17.23
N ASN A 182 26.07 -7.74 17.06
CA ASN A 182 27.39 -7.24 17.46
C ASN A 182 27.84 -6.00 16.66
N ILE A 183 27.48 -5.94 15.36
CA ILE A 183 27.79 -4.80 14.51
C ILE A 183 26.87 -3.61 14.85
N LYS A 184 25.57 -3.87 15.06
CA LYS A 184 24.62 -2.85 15.54
C LYS A 184 25.11 -2.21 16.83
N LYS A 185 25.52 -3.03 17.80
CA LYS A 185 26.06 -2.53 19.06
C LYS A 185 27.28 -1.61 18.87
N THR A 186 28.17 -1.91 17.93
CA THR A 186 29.32 -1.05 17.62
C THR A 186 28.89 0.27 16.99
N VAL A 187 27.91 0.25 16.10
CA VAL A 187 27.31 1.46 15.51
C VAL A 187 26.67 2.32 16.59
N ASP A 188 25.87 1.71 17.48
CA ASP A 188 25.21 2.42 18.58
C ASP A 188 26.23 3.05 19.57
N GLN A 189 27.35 2.38 19.81
CA GLN A 189 28.46 2.93 20.63
C GLN A 189 29.13 4.14 19.95
N ILE A 190 29.33 4.10 18.63
CA ILE A 190 29.85 5.24 17.86
C ILE A 190 28.88 6.43 17.95
N ILE A 191 27.58 6.20 17.77
CA ILE A 191 26.56 7.24 17.88
C ILE A 191 26.56 7.84 19.30
N ALA A 192 26.60 7.00 20.32
CA ALA A 192 26.64 7.46 21.73
C ALA A 192 27.88 8.29 22.05
N GLU A 193 29.05 7.93 21.51
CA GLU A 193 30.30 8.68 21.72
C GLU A 193 30.28 10.02 20.97
N LEU A 194 29.80 10.04 19.71
CA LEU A 194 29.56 11.27 18.96
C LEU A 194 28.62 12.22 19.69
N ALA A 195 27.52 11.71 20.26
CA ALA A 195 26.57 12.51 21.02
C ALA A 195 27.12 13.09 22.34
N ARG A 196 28.21 12.54 22.88
CA ARG A 196 28.90 13.07 24.07
C ARG A 196 29.86 14.23 23.78
N ASN A 197 30.31 14.35 22.52
CA ASN A 197 31.23 15.40 22.12
C ASN A 197 30.55 16.78 22.25
N PRO A 198 31.05 17.73 23.06
CA PRO A 198 30.43 19.02 23.31
C PRO A 198 30.38 19.90 22.05
N VAL A 199 31.27 19.71 21.08
CA VAL A 199 31.22 20.40 19.78
C VAL A 199 30.00 19.96 18.96
N LEU A 200 29.71 18.65 18.96
CA LEU A 200 28.59 18.06 18.25
C LEU A 200 27.25 18.32 18.95
N LYS A 201 27.27 18.46 20.28
CA LYS A 201 26.08 18.81 21.07
C LYS A 201 25.54 20.22 20.82
N LYS A 202 26.37 21.13 20.27
CA LYS A 202 25.95 22.47 19.86
C LYS A 202 25.33 22.54 18.46
N MET A 203 25.43 21.47 17.68
CA MET A 203 24.88 21.37 16.33
C MET A 203 23.50 20.70 16.29
N TYR A 204 23.03 20.20 17.44
CA TYR A 204 21.69 19.66 17.69
C TYR A 204 20.92 20.60 18.61
#